data_15a4bda5c9628267acc8157a85c9f437
#
_entry.id   15a4bda5c9628267acc8157a85c9f437
#
_cell.length_a   1.000
_cell.length_b   1.000
_cell.length_c   1.000
_cell.angle_alpha   90.00
_cell.angle_beta   90.00
_cell.angle_gamma   90.00
#
_symmetry.space_group_name_H-M   'P 1'
#
loop_
_entity.id
_entity.type
_entity.pdbx_description
1 polymer ?
#
loop_
_entity_poly.entity_id
_entity_poly.type
_entity_poly.pdbx_seq_one_letter_code
_entity_poly.pdbx_strand_id
1 'polypeptide(L)'
;MELKVFYTVFMFIFGLIFGSFYNVVGWRLPIGLSLIRPSGSFCPKCKHKLRWYENIPVFSWLIQGGKCRNCKKPIPKFYIIIESLTGVLFALSYWIFGFGFEFVLAILVSSFFVIVIVSDSNFLVIPDEVTVFFTILIVIARMIFNGFGNALEFLGYGFLSFIIMYLLMLFGNFIFKKESLGGGDIKLMFFIGCVLGPWMSLFTIFLSSFIAFPLSLILYFKSKDSVIPYGPFLLIATLIIVLFSLDTNSVLNLILNIGI
;
A
#
# COMPACT_ATOMS: atom_id res chain seq x y z
N MET A 1 6.93 19.23 -23.01
CA MET A 1 5.63 19.00 -22.35
C MET A 1 4.96 17.73 -22.87
N GLU A 2 4.90 17.51 -24.17
CA GLU A 2 4.27 16.34 -24.81
C GLU A 2 4.84 14.99 -24.35
N LEU A 3 6.17 14.85 -24.27
CA LEU A 3 6.82 13.62 -23.83
C LEU A 3 6.47 13.26 -22.36
N LYS A 4 6.37 14.26 -21.47
CA LYS A 4 5.96 14.05 -20.08
C LYS A 4 4.52 13.54 -19.98
N VAL A 5 3.61 14.13 -20.76
CA VAL A 5 2.21 13.68 -20.81
C VAL A 5 2.13 12.27 -21.36
N PHE A 6 2.87 11.95 -22.42
CA PHE A 6 2.91 10.60 -23.00
C PHE A 6 3.32 9.54 -21.97
N TYR A 7 4.43 9.75 -21.25
CA TYR A 7 4.87 8.80 -20.22
C TYR A 7 3.92 8.75 -19.03
N THR A 8 3.26 9.84 -18.65
CA THR A 8 2.25 9.83 -17.58
C THR A 8 1.06 8.94 -17.96
N VAL A 9 0.55 9.08 -19.19
CA VAL A 9 -0.54 8.22 -19.69
C VAL A 9 -0.08 6.76 -19.79
N PHE A 10 1.15 6.52 -20.25
CA PHE A 10 1.73 5.19 -20.29
C PHE A 10 1.80 4.57 -18.90
N MET A 11 2.27 5.31 -17.89
CA MET A 11 2.34 4.84 -16.50
C MET A 11 0.95 4.63 -15.89
N PHE A 12 -0.04 5.43 -16.27
CA PHE A 12 -1.43 5.18 -15.87
C PHE A 12 -1.93 3.82 -16.38
N ILE A 13 -1.76 3.54 -17.68
CA ILE A 13 -2.17 2.27 -18.28
C ILE A 13 -1.42 1.09 -17.66
N PHE A 14 -0.12 1.26 -17.45
CA PHE A 14 0.72 0.27 -16.79
C PHE A 14 0.23 -0.01 -15.37
N GLY A 15 -0.10 1.04 -14.60
CA GLY A 15 -0.67 0.93 -13.28
C GLY A 15 -2.03 0.22 -13.25
N LEU A 16 -2.90 0.41 -14.26
CA LEU A 16 -4.16 -0.33 -14.37
C LEU A 16 -3.91 -1.85 -14.48
N ILE A 17 -2.92 -2.24 -15.30
CA ILE A 17 -2.56 -3.67 -15.51
C ILE A 17 -2.04 -4.27 -14.21
N PHE A 18 -1.12 -3.57 -13.53
CA PHE A 18 -0.61 -4.02 -12.25
C PHE A 18 -1.68 -4.05 -11.15
N GLY A 19 -2.60 -3.08 -11.13
CA GLY A 19 -3.72 -3.04 -10.20
C GLY A 19 -4.61 -4.28 -10.30
N SER A 20 -4.88 -4.75 -11.51
CA SER A 20 -5.62 -5.99 -11.74
C SER A 20 -4.87 -7.21 -11.18
N PHE A 21 -3.55 -7.25 -11.34
CA PHE A 21 -2.70 -8.30 -10.75
C PHE A 21 -2.65 -8.19 -9.22
N TYR A 22 -2.53 -6.98 -8.65
CA TYR A 22 -2.49 -6.76 -7.21
C TYR A 22 -3.79 -7.18 -6.51
N ASN A 23 -4.94 -7.03 -7.15
CA ASN A 23 -6.19 -7.61 -6.68
C ASN A 23 -6.09 -9.13 -6.49
N VAL A 24 -5.44 -9.84 -7.44
CA VAL A 24 -5.25 -11.29 -7.33
C VAL A 24 -4.28 -11.64 -6.20
N VAL A 25 -3.17 -10.92 -6.09
CA VAL A 25 -2.14 -11.12 -5.05
C VAL A 25 -2.74 -10.91 -3.66
N GLY A 26 -3.35 -9.74 -3.42
CA GLY A 26 -3.92 -9.38 -2.13
C GLY A 26 -5.12 -10.23 -1.70
N TRP A 27 -5.77 -10.91 -2.66
CA TRP A 27 -6.87 -11.82 -2.33
C TRP A 27 -6.41 -13.27 -2.13
N ARG A 28 -5.43 -13.76 -2.91
CA ARG A 28 -5.01 -15.17 -2.87
C ARG A 28 -4.02 -15.49 -1.77
N LEU A 29 -3.04 -14.62 -1.54
CA LEU A 29 -1.98 -14.90 -0.56
C LEU A 29 -2.51 -15.06 0.88
N PRO A 30 -3.40 -14.18 1.41
CA PRO A 30 -3.87 -14.31 2.78
C PRO A 30 -4.58 -15.64 3.08
N ILE A 31 -5.17 -16.27 2.05
CA ILE A 31 -5.89 -17.54 2.18
C ILE A 31 -5.07 -18.75 1.70
N GLY A 32 -3.76 -18.58 1.52
CA GLY A 32 -2.84 -19.65 1.14
C GLY A 32 -3.03 -20.19 -0.28
N LEU A 33 -3.68 -19.44 -1.18
CA LEU A 33 -3.88 -19.86 -2.56
C LEU A 33 -2.69 -19.50 -3.43
N SER A 34 -2.33 -20.41 -4.33
CA SER A 34 -1.29 -20.18 -5.32
C SER A 34 -1.64 -19.04 -6.28
N LEU A 35 -0.66 -18.19 -6.58
CA LEU A 35 -0.79 -17.13 -7.59
C LEU A 35 -0.86 -17.70 -9.01
N ILE A 36 -0.31 -18.90 -9.22
CA ILE A 36 -0.17 -19.53 -10.54
C ILE A 36 -1.30 -20.54 -10.81
N ARG A 37 -1.78 -21.23 -9.79
CA ARG A 37 -2.82 -22.27 -9.90
C ARG A 37 -4.06 -21.92 -9.09
N PRO A 38 -5.27 -21.87 -9.69
CA PRO A 38 -5.56 -22.07 -11.14
C PRO A 38 -5.01 -20.92 -11.99
N SER A 39 -4.58 -21.25 -13.21
CA SER A 39 -4.09 -20.24 -14.15
C SER A 39 -5.22 -19.30 -14.60
N GLY A 40 -4.97 -17.98 -14.47
CA GLY A 40 -5.89 -16.92 -14.87
C GLY A 40 -6.96 -16.59 -13.82
N SER A 41 -7.80 -15.63 -14.17
CA SER A 41 -8.90 -15.14 -13.36
C SER A 41 -10.18 -15.93 -13.66
N PHE A 42 -11.04 -16.08 -12.66
CA PHE A 42 -12.32 -16.78 -12.79
C PHE A 42 -13.39 -16.11 -11.94
N CYS A 43 -14.64 -16.26 -12.34
CA CYS A 43 -15.78 -15.79 -11.56
C CYS A 43 -15.92 -16.63 -10.27
N PRO A 44 -15.89 -16.04 -9.05
CA PRO A 44 -15.99 -16.80 -7.81
C PRO A 44 -17.35 -17.50 -7.66
N LYS A 45 -18.40 -17.02 -8.34
CA LYS A 45 -19.75 -17.56 -8.23
C LYS A 45 -20.03 -18.76 -9.16
N CYS A 46 -19.64 -18.66 -10.43
CA CYS A 46 -19.93 -19.72 -11.43
C CYS A 46 -18.69 -20.46 -11.94
N LYS A 47 -17.50 -20.11 -11.44
CA LYS A 47 -16.20 -20.69 -11.85
C LYS A 47 -15.86 -20.52 -13.33
N HIS A 48 -16.65 -19.72 -14.10
CA HIS A 48 -16.31 -19.37 -15.47
C HIS A 48 -14.91 -18.75 -15.53
N LYS A 49 -14.04 -19.32 -16.35
CA LYS A 49 -12.68 -18.80 -16.58
C LYS A 49 -12.78 -17.57 -17.48
N LEU A 50 -12.24 -16.44 -16.97
CA LEU A 50 -12.28 -15.18 -17.72
C LEU A 50 -11.37 -15.29 -18.94
N ARG A 51 -11.87 -14.82 -20.10
CA ARG A 51 -11.08 -14.65 -21.32
C ARG A 51 -10.21 -13.39 -21.18
N TRP A 52 -9.16 -13.27 -21.98
CA TRP A 52 -8.22 -12.14 -21.88
C TRP A 52 -8.92 -10.77 -21.96
N TYR A 53 -9.92 -10.61 -22.85
CA TYR A 53 -10.67 -9.36 -23.00
C TYR A 53 -11.68 -9.10 -21.87
N GLU A 54 -12.05 -10.12 -21.11
CA GLU A 54 -12.89 -9.99 -19.91
C GLU A 54 -12.06 -9.57 -18.67
N ASN A 55 -10.74 -9.54 -18.82
CA ASN A 55 -9.78 -9.20 -17.76
C ASN A 55 -9.00 -7.90 -18.06
N ILE A 56 -9.41 -7.14 -19.10
CA ILE A 56 -8.83 -5.81 -19.36
C ILE A 56 -9.24 -4.88 -18.21
N PRO A 57 -8.26 -4.33 -17.46
CA PRO A 57 -8.56 -3.55 -16.25
C PRO A 57 -9.49 -2.38 -16.55
N VAL A 58 -10.43 -2.13 -15.65
CA VAL A 58 -11.45 -1.07 -15.75
C VAL A 58 -12.39 -1.23 -16.94
N PHE A 59 -11.85 -1.32 -18.16
CA PHE A 59 -12.64 -1.36 -19.39
C PHE A 59 -13.57 -2.57 -19.47
N SER A 60 -13.07 -3.76 -19.11
CA SER A 60 -13.92 -4.98 -19.15
C SER A 60 -15.10 -4.88 -18.17
N TRP A 61 -14.87 -4.30 -17.00
CA TRP A 61 -15.93 -4.07 -16.01
C TRP A 61 -16.99 -3.10 -16.53
N LEU A 62 -16.58 -1.98 -17.15
CA LEU A 62 -17.48 -0.98 -17.73
C LEU A 62 -18.31 -1.58 -18.88
N ILE A 63 -17.67 -2.27 -19.83
CA ILE A 63 -18.33 -2.89 -21.00
C ILE A 63 -19.31 -3.98 -20.57
N GLN A 64 -19.00 -4.72 -19.50
CA GLN A 64 -19.87 -5.77 -18.97
C GLN A 64 -20.95 -5.24 -18.02
N GLY A 65 -21.02 -3.91 -17.80
CA GLY A 65 -21.98 -3.29 -16.88
C GLY A 65 -21.82 -3.78 -15.44
N GLY A 66 -20.59 -4.10 -15.03
CA GLY A 66 -20.27 -4.59 -13.68
C GLY A 66 -20.82 -5.98 -13.36
N LYS A 67 -21.12 -6.83 -14.37
CA LYS A 67 -21.72 -8.16 -14.20
C LYS A 67 -20.90 -9.24 -14.90
N CYS A 68 -20.84 -10.41 -14.30
CA CYS A 68 -20.23 -11.57 -14.95
C CYS A 68 -20.97 -11.90 -16.26
N ARG A 69 -20.21 -12.12 -17.33
CA ARG A 69 -20.78 -12.41 -18.65
C ARG A 69 -21.59 -13.69 -18.70
N ASN A 70 -21.19 -14.71 -17.93
CA ASN A 70 -21.85 -16.02 -17.89
C ASN A 70 -23.05 -16.05 -16.92
N CYS A 71 -22.84 -15.76 -15.63
CA CYS A 71 -23.90 -15.91 -14.61
C CYS A 71 -24.65 -14.61 -14.28
N LYS A 72 -24.30 -13.48 -14.90
CA LYS A 72 -24.89 -12.14 -14.71
C LYS A 72 -24.85 -11.59 -13.27
N LYS A 73 -24.19 -12.28 -12.33
CA LYS A 73 -24.02 -11.79 -10.96
C LYS A 73 -23.11 -10.57 -10.93
N PRO A 74 -23.34 -9.60 -10.02
CA PRO A 74 -22.55 -8.38 -9.92
C PRO A 74 -21.10 -8.68 -9.55
N ILE A 75 -20.19 -7.95 -10.19
CA ILE A 75 -18.75 -7.90 -9.85
C ILE A 75 -18.55 -6.73 -8.90
N PRO A 76 -17.93 -6.92 -7.73
CA PRO A 76 -17.72 -5.84 -6.76
C PRO A 76 -17.01 -4.63 -7.39
N LYS A 77 -17.49 -3.43 -7.08
CA LYS A 77 -16.86 -2.17 -7.52
C LYS A 77 -15.44 -1.99 -6.97
N PHE A 78 -15.10 -2.72 -5.93
CA PHE A 78 -13.78 -2.70 -5.32
C PHE A 78 -12.67 -2.99 -6.33
N TYR A 79 -12.88 -3.91 -7.28
CA TYR A 79 -11.88 -4.23 -8.31
C TYR A 79 -11.52 -3.02 -9.18
N ILE A 80 -12.54 -2.33 -9.71
CA ILE A 80 -12.31 -1.16 -10.55
C ILE A 80 -11.68 -0.01 -9.75
N ILE A 81 -12.04 0.15 -8.48
CA ILE A 81 -11.45 1.18 -7.60
C ILE A 81 -9.96 0.90 -7.41
N ILE A 82 -9.57 -0.32 -7.11
CA ILE A 82 -8.17 -0.71 -6.92
C ILE A 82 -7.35 -0.55 -8.20
N GLU A 83 -7.88 -1.00 -9.34
CA GLU A 83 -7.23 -0.83 -10.64
C GLU A 83 -7.00 0.64 -10.97
N SER A 84 -8.05 1.47 -10.83
CA SER A 84 -7.97 2.92 -11.09
C SER A 84 -7.02 3.63 -10.12
N LEU A 85 -7.07 3.28 -8.83
CA LEU A 85 -6.18 3.82 -7.81
C LEU A 85 -4.71 3.53 -8.16
N THR A 86 -4.39 2.30 -8.55
CA THR A 86 -3.03 1.93 -8.95
C THR A 86 -2.58 2.72 -10.18
N GLY A 87 -3.47 2.87 -11.18
CA GLY A 87 -3.21 3.69 -12.36
C GLY A 87 -2.88 5.13 -12.00
N VAL A 88 -3.68 5.75 -11.13
CA VAL A 88 -3.47 7.13 -10.68
C VAL A 88 -2.16 7.26 -9.88
N LEU A 89 -1.87 6.35 -8.96
CA LEU A 89 -0.65 6.38 -8.17
C LEU A 89 0.61 6.27 -9.05
N PHE A 90 0.60 5.39 -10.05
CA PHE A 90 1.73 5.24 -10.98
C PHE A 90 1.91 6.48 -11.86
N ALA A 91 0.81 7.05 -12.37
CA ALA A 91 0.83 8.28 -13.15
C ALA A 91 1.36 9.47 -12.32
N LEU A 92 0.89 9.62 -11.07
CA LEU A 92 1.35 10.67 -10.16
C LEU A 92 2.82 10.51 -9.81
N SER A 93 3.28 9.29 -9.54
CA SER A 93 4.70 9.02 -9.24
C SER A 93 5.60 9.48 -10.38
N TYR A 94 5.22 9.18 -11.64
CA TYR A 94 5.99 9.65 -12.80
C TYR A 94 5.84 11.17 -13.02
N TRP A 95 4.64 11.71 -12.84
CA TRP A 95 4.40 13.14 -13.02
C TRP A 95 5.24 14.01 -12.07
N ILE A 96 5.40 13.54 -10.83
CA ILE A 96 6.15 14.27 -9.79
C ILE A 96 7.65 14.10 -9.99
N PHE A 97 8.12 12.86 -10.11
CA PHE A 97 9.56 12.54 -10.03
C PHE A 97 10.25 12.33 -11.39
N GLY A 98 9.50 12.07 -12.48
CA GLY A 98 10.13 11.55 -13.70
C GLY A 98 10.72 10.17 -13.48
N PHE A 99 11.67 9.75 -14.31
CA PHE A 99 12.43 8.51 -14.10
C PHE A 99 13.62 8.77 -13.16
N GLY A 100 13.74 7.99 -12.10
CA GLY A 100 14.81 8.12 -11.11
C GLY A 100 14.55 7.25 -9.88
N PHE A 101 15.38 7.39 -8.87
CA PHE A 101 15.25 6.64 -7.61
C PHE A 101 13.90 6.89 -6.93
N GLU A 102 13.50 8.15 -6.76
CA GLU A 102 12.25 8.53 -6.09
C GLU A 102 11.01 7.97 -6.80
N PHE A 103 11.05 7.91 -8.14
CA PHE A 103 10.01 7.26 -8.94
C PHE A 103 9.92 5.77 -8.63
N VAL A 104 11.05 5.06 -8.61
CA VAL A 104 11.08 3.62 -8.27
C VAL A 104 10.57 3.39 -6.87
N LEU A 105 11.00 4.21 -5.91
CA LEU A 105 10.54 4.16 -4.53
C LEU A 105 9.02 4.34 -4.43
N ALA A 106 8.49 5.38 -5.08
CA ALA A 106 7.06 5.69 -5.08
C ALA A 106 6.21 4.57 -5.72
N ILE A 107 6.69 3.96 -6.82
CA ILE A 107 6.03 2.80 -7.46
C ILE A 107 6.01 1.59 -6.53
N LEU A 108 7.12 1.27 -5.86
CA LEU A 108 7.21 0.13 -4.95
C LEU A 108 6.31 0.33 -3.73
N VAL A 109 6.31 1.51 -3.13
CA VAL A 109 5.43 1.84 -1.99
C VAL A 109 3.96 1.82 -2.41
N SER A 110 3.62 2.37 -3.58
CA SER A 110 2.25 2.33 -4.13
C SER A 110 1.78 0.90 -4.39
N SER A 111 2.63 0.07 -4.95
CA SER A 111 2.35 -1.35 -5.22
C SER A 111 2.09 -2.13 -3.94
N PHE A 112 2.95 -1.95 -2.96
CA PHE A 112 2.81 -2.57 -1.64
C PHE A 112 1.52 -2.11 -0.95
N PHE A 113 1.25 -0.79 -0.94
CA PHE A 113 0.02 -0.22 -0.40
C PHE A 113 -1.24 -0.85 -1.01
N VAL A 114 -1.29 -0.96 -2.33
CA VAL A 114 -2.46 -1.51 -3.02
C VAL A 114 -2.68 -2.98 -2.66
N ILE A 115 -1.63 -3.79 -2.58
CA ILE A 115 -1.75 -5.19 -2.17
C ILE A 115 -2.23 -5.31 -0.72
N VAL A 116 -1.67 -4.50 0.18
CA VAL A 116 -2.05 -4.50 1.59
C VAL A 116 -3.49 -4.03 1.78
N ILE A 117 -3.95 -2.98 1.08
CA ILE A 117 -5.34 -2.53 1.18
C ILE A 117 -6.33 -3.61 0.72
N VAL A 118 -5.99 -4.38 -0.31
CA VAL A 118 -6.83 -5.51 -0.76
C VAL A 118 -6.84 -6.62 0.28
N SER A 119 -5.69 -6.99 0.84
CA SER A 119 -5.56 -8.05 1.83
C SER A 119 -6.23 -7.69 3.15
N ASP A 120 -5.89 -6.54 3.69
CA ASP A 120 -6.32 -6.09 5.02
C ASP A 120 -7.82 -5.76 5.05
N SER A 121 -8.36 -5.16 3.98
CA SER A 121 -9.80 -4.87 3.86
C SER A 121 -10.68 -6.13 3.78
N ASN A 122 -10.14 -7.26 3.32
CA ASN A 122 -10.91 -8.51 3.17
C ASN A 122 -10.65 -9.52 4.29
N PHE A 123 -9.44 -9.54 4.84
CA PHE A 123 -8.98 -10.62 5.74
C PHE A 123 -8.36 -10.11 7.04
N LEU A 124 -8.14 -8.79 7.20
CA LEU A 124 -7.43 -8.18 8.34
C LEU A 124 -6.02 -8.81 8.54
N VAL A 125 -5.35 -9.13 7.42
CA VAL A 125 -4.03 -9.77 7.40
C VAL A 125 -3.12 -9.04 6.43
N ILE A 126 -1.89 -8.79 6.85
CA ILE A 126 -0.81 -8.30 6.02
C ILE A 126 0.10 -9.50 5.70
N PRO A 127 0.18 -9.96 4.43
CA PRO A 127 0.97 -11.14 4.08
C PRO A 127 2.46 -10.89 4.27
N ASP A 128 3.13 -11.78 5.01
CA ASP A 128 4.56 -11.68 5.28
C ASP A 128 5.40 -11.76 4.01
N GLU A 129 5.01 -12.61 3.06
CA GLU A 129 5.70 -12.81 1.78
C GLU A 129 5.73 -11.51 0.97
N VAL A 130 4.64 -10.74 0.99
CA VAL A 130 4.55 -9.45 0.30
C VAL A 130 5.45 -8.42 0.99
N THR A 131 5.41 -8.37 2.32
CA THR A 131 6.23 -7.44 3.12
C THR A 131 7.71 -7.69 2.89
N VAL A 132 8.15 -8.95 2.97
CA VAL A 132 9.55 -9.34 2.72
C VAL A 132 9.94 -9.03 1.27
N PHE A 133 9.12 -9.40 0.30
CA PHE A 133 9.39 -9.18 -1.12
C PHE A 133 9.61 -7.69 -1.43
N PHE A 134 8.69 -6.81 -1.01
CA PHE A 134 8.83 -5.38 -1.26
C PHE A 134 9.97 -4.74 -0.47
N THR A 135 10.25 -5.21 0.73
CA THR A 135 11.43 -4.77 1.49
C THR A 135 12.73 -5.10 0.74
N ILE A 136 12.86 -6.32 0.22
CA ILE A 136 14.00 -6.70 -0.60
C ILE A 136 14.14 -5.80 -1.82
N LEU A 137 13.03 -5.50 -2.52
CA LEU A 137 13.05 -4.61 -3.69
C LEU A 137 13.50 -3.19 -3.33
N ILE A 138 13.06 -2.64 -2.18
CA ILE A 138 13.51 -1.32 -1.69
C ILE A 138 15.01 -1.34 -1.41
N VAL A 139 15.51 -2.36 -0.72
CA VAL A 139 16.94 -2.48 -0.40
C VAL A 139 17.77 -2.59 -1.68
N ILE A 140 17.33 -3.39 -2.66
CA ILE A 140 17.99 -3.51 -3.98
C ILE A 140 17.96 -2.16 -4.71
N ALA A 141 16.83 -1.45 -4.75
CA ALA A 141 16.74 -0.15 -5.38
C ALA A 141 17.71 0.85 -4.75
N ARG A 142 17.79 0.92 -3.41
CA ARG A 142 18.78 1.75 -2.71
C ARG A 142 20.21 1.36 -3.04
N MET A 143 20.50 0.08 -3.11
CA MET A 143 21.84 -0.41 -3.45
C MET A 143 22.26 0.02 -4.86
N ILE A 144 21.34 -0.05 -5.83
CA ILE A 144 21.62 0.31 -7.24
C ILE A 144 21.78 1.82 -7.40
N PHE A 145 20.90 2.62 -6.82
CA PHE A 145 20.87 4.07 -7.04
C PHE A 145 21.75 4.85 -6.08
N ASN A 146 21.87 4.42 -4.82
CA ASN A 146 22.51 5.17 -3.75
C ASN A 146 23.73 4.46 -3.14
N GLY A 147 24.02 3.24 -3.61
CA GLY A 147 25.18 2.45 -3.17
C GLY A 147 24.91 1.53 -1.97
N PHE A 148 25.79 0.56 -1.78
CA PHE A 148 25.66 -0.49 -0.76
C PHE A 148 25.59 0.06 0.68
N GLY A 149 26.39 1.07 1.00
CA GLY A 149 26.39 1.69 2.35
C GLY A 149 25.03 2.28 2.71
N ASN A 150 24.39 3.00 1.78
CA ASN A 150 23.05 3.55 1.97
C ASN A 150 21.99 2.46 2.15
N ALA A 151 22.06 1.40 1.36
CA ALA A 151 21.14 0.27 1.51
C ALA A 151 21.23 -0.39 2.89
N LEU A 152 22.46 -0.58 3.41
CA LEU A 152 22.70 -1.15 4.73
C LEU A 152 22.21 -0.24 5.86
N GLU A 153 22.45 1.07 5.71
CA GLU A 153 21.99 2.09 6.67
C GLU A 153 20.46 2.08 6.80
N PHE A 154 19.74 2.11 5.67
CA PHE A 154 18.27 2.10 5.69
C PHE A 154 17.68 0.74 6.13
N LEU A 155 18.38 -0.36 5.91
CA LEU A 155 18.03 -1.65 6.51
C LEU A 155 18.14 -1.57 8.05
N GLY A 156 19.20 -0.94 8.58
CA GLY A 156 19.33 -0.66 10.01
C GLY A 156 18.20 0.22 10.56
N TYR A 157 17.77 1.23 9.80
CA TYR A 157 16.61 2.06 10.14
C TYR A 157 15.30 1.28 10.17
N GLY A 158 15.15 0.30 9.28
CA GLY A 158 14.03 -0.64 9.31
C GLY A 158 13.97 -1.41 10.63
N PHE A 159 15.09 -1.98 11.07
CA PHE A 159 15.18 -2.66 12.37
C PHE A 159 14.89 -1.72 13.53
N LEU A 160 15.42 -0.51 13.51
CA LEU A 160 15.16 0.48 14.56
C LEU A 160 13.67 0.82 14.65
N SER A 161 13.02 1.09 13.53
CA SER A 161 11.59 1.40 13.47
C SER A 161 10.71 0.23 13.94
N PHE A 162 11.10 -1.00 13.58
CA PHE A 162 10.46 -2.22 14.08
C PHE A 162 10.57 -2.33 15.61
N ILE A 163 11.76 -2.13 16.18
CA ILE A 163 11.99 -2.21 17.63
C ILE A 163 11.17 -1.13 18.34
N ILE A 164 11.15 0.10 17.84
CA ILE A 164 10.36 1.19 18.45
C ILE A 164 8.88 0.83 18.47
N MET A 165 8.33 0.34 17.35
CA MET A 165 6.91 -0.04 17.27
C MET A 165 6.60 -1.23 18.18
N TYR A 166 7.51 -2.20 18.28
CA TYR A 166 7.40 -3.33 19.20
C TYR A 166 7.37 -2.89 20.66
N LEU A 167 8.24 -1.93 21.05
CA LEU A 167 8.23 -1.35 22.39
C LEU A 167 6.95 -0.56 22.67
N LEU A 168 6.43 0.17 21.69
CA LEU A 168 5.13 0.86 21.81
C LEU A 168 3.98 -0.13 22.02
N MET A 169 4.00 -1.28 21.31
CA MET A 169 3.04 -2.35 21.53
C MET A 169 3.11 -2.90 22.95
N LEU A 170 4.33 -3.22 23.45
CA LEU A 170 4.51 -3.74 24.81
C LEU A 170 4.01 -2.74 25.86
N PHE A 171 4.34 -1.47 25.69
CA PHE A 171 3.90 -0.39 26.56
C PHE A 171 2.37 -0.23 26.55
N GLY A 172 1.76 -0.27 25.36
CA GLY A 172 0.32 -0.23 25.21
C GLY A 172 -0.38 -1.44 25.86
N ASN A 173 0.15 -2.64 25.65
CA ASN A 173 -0.39 -3.86 26.27
C ASN A 173 -0.30 -3.81 27.81
N PHE A 174 0.80 -3.23 28.35
CA PHE A 174 0.95 -3.04 29.79
C PHE A 174 -0.08 -2.07 30.38
N ILE A 175 -0.35 -0.94 29.70
CA ILE A 175 -1.31 0.06 30.18
C ILE A 175 -2.73 -0.43 30.03
N PHE A 176 -3.11 -0.91 28.86
CA PHE A 176 -4.49 -1.24 28.53
C PHE A 176 -4.89 -2.67 28.93
N LYS A 177 -3.95 -3.50 29.36
CA LYS A 177 -4.13 -4.93 29.73
C LYS A 177 -4.85 -5.76 28.64
N LYS A 178 -4.66 -5.40 27.39
CA LYS A 178 -5.18 -6.09 26.19
C LYS A 178 -4.26 -5.82 25.01
N GLU A 179 -4.36 -6.60 23.96
CA GLU A 179 -3.60 -6.37 22.73
C GLU A 179 -3.94 -4.96 22.17
N SER A 180 -2.92 -4.12 22.09
CA SER A 180 -3.05 -2.71 21.68
C SER A 180 -2.78 -2.49 20.20
N LEU A 181 -1.93 -3.32 19.57
CA LEU A 181 -1.50 -3.20 18.18
C LEU A 181 -1.46 -4.57 17.52
N GLY A 182 -1.80 -4.61 16.23
CA GLY A 182 -1.68 -5.82 15.41
C GLY A 182 -0.23 -6.18 15.11
N GLY A 183 0.10 -7.47 15.14
CA GLY A 183 1.45 -7.94 14.76
C GLY A 183 1.86 -7.58 13.33
N GLY A 184 0.90 -7.42 12.42
CA GLY A 184 1.12 -6.97 11.05
C GLY A 184 1.65 -5.52 10.97
N ASP A 185 1.12 -4.61 11.81
CA ASP A 185 1.52 -3.21 11.83
C ASP A 185 2.97 -3.03 12.28
N ILE A 186 3.44 -3.90 13.19
CA ILE A 186 4.84 -3.90 13.64
C ILE A 186 5.78 -4.28 12.49
N LYS A 187 5.42 -5.29 11.70
CA LYS A 187 6.17 -5.72 10.52
C LYS A 187 6.16 -4.66 9.43
N LEU A 188 5.04 -3.94 9.27
CA LEU A 188 4.96 -2.77 8.37
C LEU A 188 5.96 -1.70 8.73
N MET A 189 6.19 -1.44 10.01
CA MET A 189 7.16 -0.43 10.44
C MET A 189 8.60 -0.77 10.05
N PHE A 190 8.94 -2.05 9.92
CA PHE A 190 10.22 -2.44 9.34
C PHE A 190 10.36 -1.97 7.88
N PHE A 191 9.35 -2.25 7.05
CA PHE A 191 9.30 -1.78 5.67
C PHE A 191 9.37 -0.25 5.59
N ILE A 192 8.53 0.44 6.38
CA ILE A 192 8.45 1.91 6.40
C ILE A 192 9.79 2.53 6.80
N GLY A 193 10.48 1.96 7.79
CA GLY A 193 11.80 2.39 8.19
C GLY A 193 12.86 2.24 7.09
N CYS A 194 12.79 1.15 6.29
CA CYS A 194 13.64 0.96 5.11
C CYS A 194 13.33 1.98 4.00
N VAL A 195 12.10 2.49 3.93
CA VAL A 195 11.68 3.50 2.95
C VAL A 195 12.07 4.92 3.39
N LEU A 196 11.73 5.32 4.61
CA LEU A 196 11.73 6.71 5.05
C LEU A 196 12.86 7.07 6.03
N GLY A 197 13.50 6.07 6.64
CA GLY A 197 14.40 6.29 7.76
C GLY A 197 13.69 6.50 9.11
N PRO A 198 14.43 6.65 10.23
CA PRO A 198 13.87 6.51 11.58
C PRO A 198 12.91 7.63 11.95
N TRP A 199 13.26 8.89 11.69
CA TRP A 199 12.44 10.04 12.10
C TRP A 199 11.13 10.14 11.33
N MET A 200 11.19 9.94 10.01
CA MET A 200 10.00 10.02 9.17
C MET A 200 9.10 8.80 9.36
N SER A 201 9.64 7.63 9.73
CA SER A 201 8.82 6.48 10.10
C SER A 201 8.04 6.69 11.39
N LEU A 202 8.61 7.38 12.39
CA LEU A 202 7.88 7.81 13.59
C LEU A 202 6.80 8.84 13.25
N PHE A 203 7.12 9.80 12.38
CA PHE A 203 6.14 10.77 11.91
C PHE A 203 4.99 10.10 11.15
N THR A 204 5.26 8.99 10.46
CA THR A 204 4.21 8.19 9.81
C THR A 204 3.18 7.65 10.81
N ILE A 205 3.59 7.20 12.00
CA ILE A 205 2.67 6.73 13.06
C ILE A 205 1.73 7.87 13.49
N PHE A 206 2.31 9.05 13.70
CA PHE A 206 1.54 10.23 14.07
C PHE A 206 0.55 10.62 12.96
N LEU A 207 1.03 10.76 11.73
CA LEU A 207 0.21 11.16 10.59
C LEU A 207 -0.90 10.14 10.30
N SER A 208 -0.61 8.85 10.36
CA SER A 208 -1.59 7.79 10.16
C SER A 208 -2.70 7.81 11.20
N SER A 209 -2.38 8.15 12.45
CA SER A 209 -3.37 8.28 13.51
C SER A 209 -4.35 9.42 13.24
N PHE A 210 -3.87 10.55 12.72
CA PHE A 210 -4.74 11.65 12.30
C PHE A 210 -5.64 11.27 11.13
N ILE A 211 -5.11 10.55 10.15
CA ILE A 211 -5.89 10.09 8.98
C ILE A 211 -6.93 9.04 9.41
N ALA A 212 -6.59 8.14 10.32
CA ALA A 212 -7.48 7.10 10.81
C ALA A 212 -8.58 7.63 11.74
N PHE A 213 -8.33 8.72 12.47
CA PHE A 213 -9.20 9.24 13.51
C PHE A 213 -10.66 9.53 13.04
N PRO A 214 -10.91 10.24 11.93
CA PRO A 214 -12.27 10.50 11.46
C PRO A 214 -13.05 9.22 11.16
N LEU A 215 -12.38 8.25 10.50
CA LEU A 215 -13.02 6.98 10.17
C LEU A 215 -13.28 6.14 11.41
N SER A 216 -12.34 6.12 12.36
CA SER A 216 -12.50 5.41 13.63
C SER A 216 -13.68 5.95 14.43
N LEU A 217 -13.85 7.27 14.42
CA LEU A 217 -14.98 7.94 15.10
C LEU A 217 -16.33 7.55 14.46
N ILE A 218 -16.41 7.56 13.12
CA ILE A 218 -17.63 7.16 12.40
C ILE A 218 -17.97 5.69 12.67
N LEU A 219 -16.98 4.79 12.65
CA LEU A 219 -17.19 3.37 12.90
C LEU A 219 -17.58 3.09 14.34
N TYR A 220 -17.01 3.80 15.31
CA TYR A 220 -17.36 3.70 16.72
C TYR A 220 -18.83 4.03 16.97
N PHE A 221 -19.38 5.08 16.34
CA PHE A 221 -20.80 5.43 16.45
C PHE A 221 -21.72 4.45 15.72
N LYS A 222 -21.21 3.77 14.68
CA LYS A 222 -22.01 2.82 13.89
C LYS A 222 -22.05 1.42 14.47
N SER A 223 -20.92 0.92 14.98
CA SER A 223 -20.83 -0.40 15.63
C SER A 223 -19.70 -0.40 16.65
N LYS A 224 -20.04 -0.75 17.93
CA LYS A 224 -19.08 -0.72 19.04
C LYS A 224 -17.94 -1.75 18.94
N ASP A 225 -18.07 -2.78 18.08
CA ASP A 225 -17.14 -3.92 17.99
C ASP A 225 -16.39 -3.98 16.64
N SER A 226 -16.32 -2.87 15.89
CA SER A 226 -15.62 -2.85 14.61
C SER A 226 -14.11 -2.79 14.82
N VAL A 227 -13.40 -3.83 14.38
CA VAL A 227 -11.94 -3.81 14.24
C VAL A 227 -11.59 -2.96 13.02
N ILE A 228 -10.74 -1.96 13.21
CA ILE A 228 -10.30 -1.06 12.15
C ILE A 228 -8.93 -1.54 11.68
N PRO A 229 -8.78 -1.85 10.37
CA PRO A 229 -7.48 -2.16 9.81
C PRO A 229 -6.58 -0.92 9.85
N TYR A 230 -5.52 -0.93 10.64
CA TYR A 230 -4.64 0.23 10.81
C TYR A 230 -3.53 0.29 9.75
N GLY A 231 -3.10 -0.86 9.25
CA GLY A 231 -2.05 -0.98 8.22
C GLY A 231 -2.24 -0.10 6.99
N PRO A 232 -3.42 -0.04 6.36
CA PRO A 232 -3.68 0.87 5.24
C PRO A 232 -3.43 2.34 5.56
N PHE A 233 -3.73 2.81 6.77
CA PHE A 233 -3.50 4.22 7.17
C PHE A 233 -2.01 4.52 7.34
N LEU A 234 -1.23 3.58 7.87
CA LEU A 234 0.23 3.68 7.91
C LEU A 234 0.81 3.83 6.50
N LEU A 235 0.32 3.04 5.55
CA LEU A 235 0.81 3.11 4.18
C LEU A 235 0.30 4.35 3.41
N ILE A 236 -0.90 4.85 3.70
CA ILE A 236 -1.37 6.15 3.17
C ILE A 236 -0.46 7.27 3.67
N ALA A 237 -0.14 7.30 4.96
CA ALA A 237 0.78 8.29 5.53
C ALA A 237 2.18 8.18 4.88
N THR A 238 2.68 6.96 4.69
CA THR A 238 3.95 6.70 3.98
C THR A 238 3.92 7.23 2.56
N LEU A 239 2.84 6.97 1.81
CA LEU A 239 2.66 7.47 0.44
C LEU A 239 2.63 9.00 0.38
N ILE A 240 1.93 9.65 1.31
CA ILE A 240 1.91 11.12 1.41
C ILE A 240 3.34 11.64 1.61
N ILE A 241 4.08 11.08 2.54
CA ILE A 241 5.46 11.49 2.82
C ILE A 241 6.34 11.32 1.57
N VAL A 242 6.25 10.17 0.89
CA VAL A 242 7.03 9.89 -0.32
C VAL A 242 6.64 10.83 -1.46
N LEU A 243 5.34 10.95 -1.79
CA LEU A 243 4.88 11.74 -2.93
C LEU A 243 5.12 13.24 -2.77
N PHE A 244 5.04 13.76 -1.55
CA PHE A 244 5.34 15.17 -1.25
C PHE A 244 6.81 15.40 -0.91
N SER A 245 7.67 14.36 -0.98
CA SER A 245 9.09 14.43 -0.63
C SER A 245 9.34 15.11 0.72
N LEU A 246 8.49 14.79 1.71
CA LEU A 246 8.61 15.38 3.04
C LEU A 246 9.86 14.82 3.72
N ASP A 247 10.76 15.71 4.08
CA ASP A 247 11.95 15.42 4.87
C ASP A 247 11.83 15.99 6.30
N THR A 248 12.74 15.58 7.17
CA THR A 248 12.75 15.99 8.58
C THR A 248 12.82 17.51 8.73
N ASN A 249 13.59 18.18 7.86
CA ASN A 249 13.75 19.64 7.91
C ASN A 249 12.47 20.35 7.48
N SER A 250 11.79 19.87 6.45
CA SER A 250 10.50 20.41 5.99
C SER A 250 9.44 20.32 7.08
N VAL A 251 9.37 19.17 7.78
CA VAL A 251 8.42 18.96 8.89
C VAL A 251 8.75 19.85 10.08
N LEU A 252 10.03 19.93 10.46
CA LEU A 252 10.47 20.80 11.55
C LEU A 252 10.17 22.28 11.26
N ASN A 253 10.47 22.75 10.05
CA ASN A 253 10.18 24.12 9.65
C ASN A 253 8.66 24.41 9.67
N LEU A 254 7.85 23.44 9.27
CA LEU A 254 6.40 23.60 9.32
C LEU A 254 5.89 23.73 10.77
N ILE A 255 6.41 22.90 11.69
CA ILE A 255 6.06 22.96 13.12
C ILE A 255 6.53 24.27 13.76
N LEU A 256 7.74 24.72 13.46
CA LEU A 256 8.31 25.95 14.01
C LEU A 256 7.58 27.21 13.48
N ASN A 257 7.13 27.20 12.21
CA ASN A 257 6.38 28.31 11.62
C ASN A 257 4.90 28.38 12.07
N ILE A 258 4.34 27.30 12.59
CA ILE A 258 2.99 27.30 13.18
C ILE A 258 3.03 27.81 14.63
N GLY A 259 4.20 27.81 15.27
CA GLY A 259 4.39 28.25 16.66
C GLY A 259 4.73 29.74 16.83
N ILE A 260 4.73 30.54 15.74
CA ILE A 260 4.86 31.99 15.73
C ILE A 260 3.56 32.62 15.23
#